data_ba701c8b04b5223696dc643297b63736
#
_entry.id   ba701c8b04b5223696dc643297b63736
#
_cell.length_a   1.000
_cell.length_b   1.000
_cell.length_c   1.000
_cell.angle_alpha   90.00
_cell.angle_beta   90.00
_cell.angle_gamma   90.00
#
_symmetry.space_group_name_H-M   'P 1'
#
loop_
_entity.id
_entity.type
_entity.pdbx_description
1 polymer ?
#
loop_
_entity_poly.entity_id
_entity_poly.type
_entity_poly.pdbx_seq_one_letter_code
_entity_poly.pdbx_strand_id
1 'polypeptide(L)'
;MTAVGTELPELRLDVTTTFVVSTAIATRDFQDVHHDRDAAVERGSQDIFLNILTDTGLVQRFVTDWAGPEALVRNISIKLGVPCYAGEALVFAGRVVAVEGAETVVEVVGRNSLGDHVSGTVRVVLP
;
A
#
# COMPACT_ATOMS: atom_id res chain seq x y z
N MET A 1 6.87 -21.46 -12.86
CA MET A 1 7.93 -20.65 -12.22
C MET A 1 7.79 -19.22 -12.68
N THR A 2 7.82 -18.30 -11.76
CA THR A 2 7.66 -16.88 -12.07
C THR A 2 8.98 -16.28 -12.54
N ALA A 3 8.95 -15.57 -13.65
CA ALA A 3 10.13 -14.98 -14.25
C ALA A 3 10.33 -13.55 -13.78
N VAL A 4 11.60 -13.12 -13.63
CA VAL A 4 11.96 -11.73 -13.45
C VAL A 4 11.39 -10.89 -14.60
N GLY A 5 10.81 -9.75 -14.28
CA GLY A 5 10.11 -8.89 -15.23
C GLY A 5 8.61 -9.14 -15.33
N THR A 6 8.10 -10.20 -14.69
CA THR A 6 6.64 -10.43 -14.63
C THR A 6 5.95 -9.26 -13.95
N GLU A 7 4.99 -8.65 -14.62
CA GLU A 7 4.19 -7.56 -14.06
C GLU A 7 2.95 -8.12 -13.37
N LEU A 8 2.64 -7.56 -12.20
CA LEU A 8 1.43 -7.87 -11.47
C LEU A 8 0.26 -7.03 -12.03
N PRO A 9 -0.97 -7.57 -12.03
CA PRO A 9 -2.14 -6.76 -12.38
C PRO A 9 -2.27 -5.56 -11.45
N GLU A 10 -2.63 -4.41 -12.01
CA GLU A 10 -2.83 -3.19 -11.21
C GLU A 10 -4.01 -3.35 -10.24
N LEU A 11 -3.88 -2.74 -9.07
CA LEU A 11 -4.96 -2.61 -8.09
C LEU A 11 -5.28 -1.13 -7.93
N ARG A 12 -6.52 -0.76 -8.27
CA ARG A 12 -7.01 0.61 -8.08
C ARG A 12 -7.98 0.67 -6.92
N LEU A 13 -7.78 1.63 -6.04
CA LEU A 13 -8.65 1.89 -4.90
C LEU A 13 -9.12 3.33 -4.92
N ASP A 14 -10.41 3.54 -4.69
CA ASP A 14 -10.95 4.86 -4.40
C ASP A 14 -10.83 5.11 -2.90
N VAL A 15 -9.97 6.05 -2.54
CA VAL A 15 -9.66 6.37 -1.15
C VAL A 15 -10.70 7.37 -0.65
N THR A 16 -11.80 6.86 -0.14
CA THR A 16 -12.90 7.68 0.42
C THR A 16 -12.58 8.10 1.84
N THR A 17 -13.30 9.09 2.36
CA THR A 17 -13.24 9.47 3.79
C THR A 17 -13.50 8.25 4.67
N THR A 18 -14.52 7.46 4.35
CA THR A 18 -14.83 6.25 5.10
C THR A 18 -13.67 5.25 5.08
N PHE A 19 -13.01 5.09 3.94
CA PHE A 19 -11.86 4.19 3.83
C PHE A 19 -10.72 4.65 4.73
N VAL A 20 -10.36 5.93 4.68
CA VAL A 20 -9.28 6.49 5.51
C VAL A 20 -9.57 6.29 7.00
N VAL A 21 -10.78 6.63 7.43
CA VAL A 21 -11.19 6.51 8.84
C VAL A 21 -11.25 5.05 9.29
N SER A 22 -11.91 4.20 8.51
CA SER A 22 -12.12 2.80 8.89
C SER A 22 -10.82 2.01 8.94
N THR A 23 -9.88 2.25 8.02
CA THR A 23 -8.59 1.54 8.01
C THR A 23 -7.67 2.03 9.12
N ALA A 24 -7.72 3.31 9.49
CA ALA A 24 -7.01 3.82 10.65
C ALA A 24 -7.51 3.15 11.93
N ILE A 25 -8.82 3.06 12.12
CA ILE A 25 -9.42 2.40 13.27
C ILE A 25 -9.08 0.91 13.29
N ALA A 26 -9.19 0.24 12.14
CA ALA A 26 -8.88 -1.19 12.02
C ALA A 26 -7.43 -1.51 12.38
N THR A 27 -6.51 -0.60 12.14
CA THR A 27 -5.09 -0.74 12.49
C THR A 27 -4.73 -0.11 13.84
N ARG A 28 -5.73 0.34 14.59
CA ARG A 28 -5.58 0.97 15.91
C ARG A 28 -4.69 2.22 15.91
N ASP A 29 -4.71 2.94 14.83
CA ASP A 29 -4.04 4.24 14.71
C ASP A 29 -5.08 5.34 14.93
N PHE A 30 -5.14 5.85 16.14
CA PHE A 30 -6.16 6.81 16.56
C PHE A 30 -5.69 8.26 16.46
N GLN A 31 -4.61 8.53 15.75
CA GLN A 31 -4.18 9.90 15.52
C GLN A 31 -5.25 10.67 14.74
N ASP A 32 -5.51 11.89 15.18
CA ASP A 32 -6.61 12.69 14.66
C ASP A 32 -6.46 13.06 13.17
N VAL A 33 -5.24 13.14 12.67
CA VAL A 33 -4.98 13.41 11.24
C VAL A 33 -5.53 12.35 10.29
N HIS A 34 -5.91 11.17 10.81
CA HIS A 34 -6.47 10.08 10.01
C HIS A 34 -7.99 9.98 10.11
N HIS A 35 -8.65 10.80 10.95
CA HIS A 35 -10.10 10.72 11.12
C HIS A 35 -10.80 12.06 11.38
N ASP A 36 -10.09 13.09 11.74
CA ASP A 36 -10.65 14.43 12.04
C ASP A 36 -10.08 15.43 11.06
N ARG A 37 -10.91 15.85 10.11
CA ARG A 37 -10.47 16.77 9.06
C ARG A 37 -10.04 18.11 9.62
N ASP A 38 -10.79 18.66 10.57
CA ASP A 38 -10.46 19.97 11.14
C ASP A 38 -9.11 19.93 11.87
N ALA A 39 -8.86 18.86 12.62
CA ALA A 39 -7.57 18.64 13.28
C ALA A 39 -6.44 18.46 12.26
N ALA A 40 -6.67 17.71 11.18
CA ALA A 40 -5.68 17.52 10.11
C ALA A 40 -5.32 18.86 9.45
N VAL A 41 -6.32 19.69 9.14
CA VAL A 41 -6.12 21.02 8.55
C VAL A 41 -5.36 21.94 9.52
N GLU A 42 -5.70 21.92 10.79
CA GLU A 42 -5.00 22.70 11.81
C GLU A 42 -3.51 22.30 11.90
N ARG A 43 -3.19 21.03 11.68
CA ARG A 43 -1.81 20.53 11.66
C ARG A 43 -1.10 20.74 10.32
N GLY A 44 -1.72 21.39 9.35
CA GLY A 44 -1.11 21.75 8.07
C GLY A 44 -1.41 20.81 6.90
N SER A 45 -2.25 19.79 7.09
CA SER A 45 -2.68 18.90 6.01
C SER A 45 -3.88 19.45 5.26
N GLN A 46 -4.07 19.04 4.00
CA GLN A 46 -5.25 19.45 3.21
C GLN A 46 -6.53 18.76 3.68
N ASP A 47 -6.40 17.53 4.15
CA ASP A 47 -7.50 16.67 4.57
C ASP A 47 -6.92 15.55 5.44
N ILE A 48 -7.76 14.63 5.89
CA ILE A 48 -7.30 13.39 6.50
C ILE A 48 -6.61 12.52 5.45
N PHE A 49 -5.70 11.67 5.88
CA PHE A 49 -4.88 10.86 4.96
C PHE A 49 -4.63 9.46 5.52
N LEU A 50 -4.24 8.55 4.62
CA LEU A 50 -3.93 7.17 4.97
C LEU A 50 -2.74 7.08 5.94
N ASN A 51 -2.83 6.12 6.86
CA ASN A 51 -1.75 5.81 7.79
C ASN A 51 -0.85 4.69 7.24
N ILE A 52 0.37 4.61 7.78
CA ILE A 52 1.38 3.66 7.29
C ILE A 52 0.97 2.20 7.45
N LEU A 53 0.25 1.86 8.51
CA LEU A 53 -0.18 0.47 8.73
C LEU A 53 -1.18 0.03 7.65
N THR A 54 -2.06 0.92 7.23
CA THR A 54 -2.95 0.67 6.09
C THR A 54 -2.16 0.45 4.81
N ASP A 55 -1.16 1.28 4.54
CA ASP A 55 -0.32 1.14 3.36
C ASP A 55 0.43 -0.20 3.35
N THR A 56 0.95 -0.62 4.49
CA THR A 56 1.60 -1.92 4.62
C THR A 56 0.62 -3.06 4.28
N GLY A 57 -0.60 -2.98 4.79
CA GLY A 57 -1.65 -3.96 4.49
C GLY A 57 -2.07 -3.95 3.02
N LEU A 58 -2.17 -2.78 2.40
CA LEU A 58 -2.52 -2.66 0.99
C LEU A 58 -1.42 -3.22 0.07
N VAL A 59 -0.17 -2.97 0.39
CA VAL A 59 0.97 -3.55 -0.34
C VAL A 59 0.94 -5.07 -0.23
N GLN A 60 0.69 -5.61 0.94
CA GLN A 60 0.53 -7.05 1.13
C GLN A 60 -0.62 -7.59 0.29
N ARG A 61 -1.80 -6.96 0.35
CA ARG A 61 -2.97 -7.36 -0.42
C ARG A 61 -2.67 -7.39 -1.92
N PHE A 62 -2.02 -6.36 -2.43
CA PHE A 62 -1.66 -6.25 -3.84
C PHE A 62 -0.86 -7.48 -4.30
N VAL A 63 0.12 -7.88 -3.51
CA VAL A 63 0.97 -9.03 -3.83
C VAL A 63 0.22 -10.35 -3.64
N THR A 64 -0.53 -10.51 -2.56
CA THR A 64 -1.22 -11.78 -2.28
C THR A 64 -2.44 -12.01 -3.19
N ASP A 65 -3.08 -10.96 -3.70
CA ASP A 65 -4.12 -11.09 -4.73
C ASP A 65 -3.57 -11.78 -5.99
N TRP A 66 -2.33 -11.47 -6.34
CA TRP A 66 -1.64 -12.12 -7.46
C TRP A 66 -1.07 -13.49 -7.09
N ALA A 67 -0.39 -13.57 -5.95
CA ALA A 67 0.36 -14.78 -5.54
C ALA A 67 -0.55 -15.91 -5.07
N GLY A 68 -1.76 -15.58 -4.62
CA GLY A 68 -2.73 -16.55 -4.12
C GLY A 68 -2.68 -16.74 -2.61
N PRO A 69 -3.72 -17.43 -2.06
CA PRO A 69 -3.89 -17.55 -0.60
C PRO A 69 -2.86 -18.46 0.07
N GLU A 70 -2.16 -19.29 -0.68
CA GLU A 70 -1.14 -20.19 -0.14
C GLU A 70 0.26 -19.57 -0.14
N ALA A 71 0.41 -18.36 -0.66
CA ALA A 71 1.68 -17.67 -0.64
C ALA A 71 2.07 -17.26 0.77
N LEU A 72 3.36 -17.32 1.08
CA LEU A 72 3.88 -16.90 2.37
C LEU A 72 4.65 -15.60 2.21
N VAL A 73 4.15 -14.52 2.80
CA VAL A 73 4.84 -13.24 2.84
C VAL A 73 5.93 -13.31 3.89
N ARG A 74 7.17 -13.11 3.47
CA ARG A 74 8.34 -13.20 4.35
C ARG A 74 8.80 -11.84 4.86
N ASN A 75 8.67 -10.81 4.03
CA ASN A 75 9.12 -9.47 4.38
C ASN A 75 8.38 -8.44 3.54
N ILE A 76 8.03 -7.33 4.18
CA ILE A 76 7.50 -6.13 3.52
C ILE A 76 8.35 -4.96 3.99
N SER A 77 8.98 -4.26 3.04
CA SER A 77 9.78 -3.08 3.32
C SER A 77 9.24 -1.94 2.47
N ILE A 78 8.68 -0.92 3.11
CA ILE A 78 8.08 0.22 2.42
C ILE A 78 8.63 1.54 2.93
N LYS A 79 8.51 2.56 2.10
CA LYS A 79 8.67 3.95 2.52
C LYS A 79 7.52 4.77 1.96
N LEU A 80 7.12 5.79 2.71
CA LEU A 80 6.10 6.73 2.29
C LEU A 80 6.71 7.88 1.52
N GLY A 81 5.99 8.34 0.51
CA GLY A 81 6.29 9.54 -0.25
C GLY A 81 5.26 10.62 0.02
N VAL A 82 4.54 11.05 -1.05
CA VAL A 82 3.47 12.05 -0.90
C VAL A 82 2.29 11.48 -0.11
N PRO A 83 1.55 12.32 0.64
CA PRO A 83 0.37 11.83 1.35
C PRO A 83 -0.72 11.35 0.39
N CYS A 84 -1.59 10.46 0.87
CA CYS A 84 -2.79 10.04 0.16
C CYS A 84 -4.00 10.52 0.93
N TYR A 85 -4.57 11.62 0.47
CA TYR A 85 -5.74 12.26 1.09
C TYR A 85 -7.03 11.55 0.73
N ALA A 86 -8.04 11.73 1.58
CA ALA A 86 -9.40 11.33 1.23
C ALA A 86 -9.81 11.99 -0.10
N GLY A 87 -10.44 11.23 -0.98
CA GLY A 87 -10.84 11.68 -2.31
C GLY A 87 -9.88 11.29 -3.43
N GLU A 88 -8.70 10.80 -3.10
CA GLU A 88 -7.73 10.35 -4.09
C GLU A 88 -8.06 8.95 -4.62
N ALA A 89 -7.60 8.66 -5.84
CA ALA A 89 -7.48 7.31 -6.34
C ALA A 89 -6.04 6.83 -6.13
N LEU A 90 -5.88 5.65 -5.56
CA LEU A 90 -4.57 5.04 -5.32
C LEU A 90 -4.43 3.82 -6.23
N VAL A 91 -3.40 3.82 -7.07
CA VAL A 91 -3.15 2.75 -8.03
C VAL A 91 -1.83 2.07 -7.69
N PHE A 92 -1.90 0.77 -7.41
CA PHE A 92 -0.72 -0.06 -7.19
C PHE A 92 -0.30 -0.74 -8.47
N ALA A 93 1.01 -0.69 -8.73
CA ALA A 93 1.67 -1.44 -9.79
C ALA A 93 2.90 -2.13 -9.22
N GLY A 94 3.32 -3.20 -9.82
CA GLY A 94 4.50 -3.92 -9.36
C GLY A 94 4.98 -4.94 -10.36
N ARG A 95 6.19 -5.42 -10.12
CA ARG A 95 6.83 -6.43 -10.96
C ARG A 95 7.81 -7.26 -10.15
N VAL A 96 8.04 -8.46 -10.61
CA VAL A 96 9.09 -9.33 -10.07
C VAL A 96 10.45 -8.80 -10.50
N VAL A 97 11.33 -8.50 -9.55
CA VAL A 97 12.67 -7.97 -9.81
C VAL A 97 13.77 -8.97 -9.52
N ALA A 98 13.51 -10.00 -8.72
CA ALA A 98 14.48 -11.04 -8.43
C ALA A 98 13.79 -12.31 -7.96
N VAL A 99 14.49 -13.43 -8.11
CA VAL A 99 14.14 -14.71 -7.50
C VAL A 99 15.38 -15.17 -6.76
N GLU A 100 15.30 -15.31 -5.45
CA GLU A 100 16.42 -15.62 -4.58
C GLU A 100 16.06 -16.86 -3.75
N GLY A 101 16.51 -18.04 -4.18
CA GLY A 101 16.12 -19.30 -3.58
C GLY A 101 14.61 -19.52 -3.71
N ALA A 102 13.93 -19.75 -2.59
CA ALA A 102 12.48 -19.93 -2.55
C ALA A 102 11.71 -18.62 -2.57
N GLU A 103 12.38 -17.47 -2.44
CA GLU A 103 11.73 -16.17 -2.35
C GLU A 103 11.69 -15.46 -3.70
N THR A 104 10.51 -14.95 -4.03
CA THR A 104 10.30 -14.03 -5.15
C THR A 104 10.27 -12.62 -4.58
N VAL A 105 11.04 -11.71 -5.17
CA VAL A 105 11.12 -10.32 -4.75
C VAL A 105 10.29 -9.48 -5.71
N VAL A 106 9.29 -8.79 -5.17
CA VAL A 106 8.36 -7.95 -5.93
C VAL A 106 8.58 -6.50 -5.54
N GLU A 107 8.84 -5.66 -6.53
CA GLU A 107 8.88 -4.21 -6.35
C GLU A 107 7.48 -3.64 -6.54
N VAL A 108 7.03 -2.81 -5.60
CA VAL A 108 5.67 -2.27 -5.57
C VAL A 108 5.73 -0.75 -5.45
N VAL A 109 4.83 -0.09 -6.17
CA VAL A 109 4.61 1.36 -6.03
C VAL A 109 3.12 1.63 -6.05
N GLY A 110 2.66 2.48 -5.13
CA GLY A 110 1.29 3.00 -5.10
C GLY A 110 1.33 4.50 -5.41
N ARG A 111 0.58 4.93 -6.42
CA ARG A 111 0.56 6.31 -6.91
C ARG A 111 -0.82 6.92 -6.81
N ASN A 112 -0.84 8.22 -6.50
CA ASN A 112 -2.04 9.05 -6.58
C ASN A 112 -1.76 10.29 -7.46
N SER A 113 -2.66 11.27 -7.47
CA SER A 113 -2.50 12.47 -8.31
C SER A 113 -1.29 13.32 -7.93
N LEU A 114 -0.78 13.17 -6.70
CA LEU A 114 0.36 13.95 -6.20
C LEU A 114 1.71 13.28 -6.50
N GLY A 115 1.72 12.00 -6.82
CA GLY A 115 2.94 11.24 -7.13
C GLY A 115 2.99 9.90 -6.41
N ASP A 116 4.20 9.42 -6.14
CA ASP A 116 4.42 8.16 -5.43
C ASP A 116 4.07 8.33 -3.96
N HIS A 117 3.00 7.66 -3.53
CA HIS A 117 2.55 7.66 -2.14
C HIS A 117 3.31 6.65 -1.30
N VAL A 118 3.50 5.45 -1.82
CA VAL A 118 4.20 4.36 -1.14
C VAL A 118 5.01 3.57 -2.16
N SER A 119 6.20 3.14 -1.77
CA SER A 119 7.04 2.28 -2.59
C SER A 119 7.81 1.33 -1.71
N GLY A 120 8.19 0.19 -2.27
CA GLY A 120 8.97 -0.79 -1.53
C GLY A 120 9.08 -2.12 -2.22
N THR A 121 9.45 -3.12 -1.43
CA THR A 121 9.63 -4.50 -1.89
C THR A 121 8.91 -5.46 -0.96
N VAL A 122 8.43 -6.54 -1.54
CA VAL A 122 7.83 -7.67 -0.82
C VAL A 122 8.59 -8.93 -1.19
N ARG A 123 8.98 -9.69 -0.19
CA ARG A 123 9.54 -11.03 -0.37
C ARG A 123 8.46 -12.05 -0.07
N VAL A 124 8.18 -12.90 -1.03
CA VAL A 124 7.07 -13.86 -0.95
C VAL A 124 7.53 -15.22 -1.45
N VAL A 125 7.11 -16.27 -0.75
CA VAL A 125 7.28 -17.65 -1.21
C VAL A 125 5.99 -18.05 -1.91
N LEU A 126 6.10 -18.34 -3.21
CA LEU A 126 4.97 -18.79 -4.02
C LEU A 126 4.71 -20.26 -3.79
N PRO A 127 3.44 -20.72 -3.88
CA PRO A 127 3.11 -22.14 -3.74
C PRO A 127 3.69 -22.99 -4.84
#